data_7fd38d4efa5ed2c6a5e0e7187fa91dd2
#
_entry.id   7fd38d4efa5ed2c6a5e0e7187fa91dd2
#
_cell.length_a   1.000
_cell.length_b   1.000
_cell.length_c   1.000
_cell.angle_alpha   90.00
_cell.angle_beta   90.00
_cell.angle_gamma   90.00
#
_symmetry.space_group_name_H-M   'P 1'
#
loop_
_entity.id
_entity.type
_entity.pdbx_description
1 polymer ?
#
loop_
_entity_poly.entity_id
_entity_poly.type
_entity_poly.pdbx_seq_one_letter_code
_entity_poly.pdbx_strand_id
1 'polypeptide(L)'
;MMITICGKPGSGKSTVARYLAERLHYKFVSVGNEARKIAKKMNISVLELSRLAEKDEKIDKLIDSTHLKYKNISRIVMDSRVAFYFFPKSLKIYLNVRPEVAARRILGAKRPTERVKNFKETLKQVKERIVFEQRRYKKYYNVDIYDVKNYDVIIDTSNLGLDEMDCLVEKVVRKFI
;
A
#
# COMPACT_ATOMS: atom_id res chain seq x y z
N MET A 1 -6.52 -13.84 13.31
CA MET A 1 -5.34 -12.99 13.12
C MET A 1 -5.60 -12.02 11.97
N MET A 2 -5.06 -10.83 11.99
CA MET A 2 -5.04 -9.86 10.88
C MET A 2 -3.61 -9.71 10.39
N ILE A 3 -3.44 -9.58 9.07
CA ILE A 3 -2.15 -9.30 8.42
C ILE A 3 -2.28 -7.95 7.72
N THR A 4 -1.36 -7.04 7.97
CA THR A 4 -1.31 -5.74 7.31
C THR A 4 -0.07 -5.66 6.43
N ILE A 5 -0.27 -5.28 5.16
CA ILE A 5 0.82 -5.16 4.18
C ILE A 5 0.95 -3.69 3.78
N CYS A 6 2.07 -3.11 4.17
CA CYS A 6 2.46 -1.74 3.87
C CYS A 6 3.63 -1.72 2.87
N GLY A 7 4.05 -0.54 2.43
CA GLY A 7 5.22 -0.37 1.57
C GLY A 7 5.01 0.68 0.49
N LYS A 8 6.06 0.96 -0.26
CA LYS A 8 6.11 2.01 -1.28
C LYS A 8 5.15 1.77 -2.46
N PRO A 9 4.77 2.80 -3.23
CA PRO A 9 4.10 2.62 -4.52
C PRO A 9 4.88 1.65 -5.40
N GLY A 10 4.20 0.75 -6.11
CA GLY A 10 4.85 -0.21 -7.03
C GLY A 10 5.60 -1.38 -6.37
N SER A 11 5.56 -1.53 -5.03
CA SER A 11 6.22 -2.65 -4.34
C SER A 11 5.51 -4.01 -4.45
N GLY A 12 4.35 -4.09 -5.10
CA GLY A 12 3.61 -5.35 -5.26
C GLY A 12 2.63 -5.67 -4.14
N LYS A 13 2.38 -4.75 -3.18
CA LYS A 13 1.48 -4.97 -2.02
C LYS A 13 0.16 -5.63 -2.35
N SER A 14 -0.56 -5.08 -3.32
CA SER A 14 -1.91 -5.57 -3.64
C SER A 14 -1.89 -6.97 -4.25
N THR A 15 -0.81 -7.34 -4.94
CA THR A 15 -0.60 -8.69 -5.50
C THR A 15 -0.35 -9.67 -4.37
N VAL A 16 0.64 -9.40 -3.54
CA VAL A 16 0.97 -10.22 -2.36
C VAL A 16 -0.21 -10.35 -1.40
N ALA A 17 -0.90 -9.23 -1.11
CA ALA A 17 -2.04 -9.26 -0.19
C ALA A 17 -3.18 -10.14 -0.69
N ARG A 18 -3.44 -10.12 -2.00
CA ARG A 18 -4.46 -10.98 -2.63
C ARG A 18 -4.03 -12.45 -2.58
N TYR A 19 -2.80 -12.74 -2.97
CA TYR A 19 -2.24 -14.09 -2.92
C TYR A 19 -2.33 -14.68 -1.51
N LEU A 20 -1.85 -13.96 -0.49
CA LEU A 20 -1.94 -14.42 0.89
C LEU A 20 -3.37 -14.62 1.37
N ALA A 21 -4.29 -13.71 1.00
CA ALA A 21 -5.69 -13.85 1.36
C ALA A 21 -6.31 -15.14 0.79
N GLU A 22 -6.03 -15.45 -0.47
CA GLU A 22 -6.46 -16.69 -1.13
C GLU A 22 -5.84 -17.93 -0.47
N ARG A 23 -4.53 -17.93 -0.24
CA ARG A 23 -3.79 -19.05 0.37
C ARG A 23 -4.21 -19.35 1.81
N LEU A 24 -4.59 -18.32 2.57
CA LEU A 24 -4.99 -18.43 3.98
C LEU A 24 -6.50 -18.51 4.18
N HIS A 25 -7.29 -18.43 3.11
CA HIS A 25 -8.75 -18.27 3.18
C HIS A 25 -9.18 -17.07 4.05
N TYR A 26 -8.47 -15.95 3.88
CA TYR A 26 -8.73 -14.68 4.55
C TYR A 26 -9.40 -13.69 3.59
N LYS A 27 -10.11 -12.72 4.15
CA LYS A 27 -10.69 -11.64 3.35
C LYS A 27 -9.58 -10.67 2.87
N PHE A 28 -9.54 -10.39 1.56
CA PHE A 28 -8.70 -9.34 1.00
C PHE A 28 -9.36 -7.97 1.10
N VAL A 29 -8.64 -6.99 1.62
CA VAL A 29 -9.07 -5.58 1.71
C VAL A 29 -7.94 -4.68 1.20
N SER A 30 -8.23 -3.75 0.27
CA SER A 30 -7.25 -2.79 -0.23
C SER A 30 -7.75 -1.36 -0.14
N VAL A 31 -7.16 -0.59 0.75
CA VAL A 31 -7.41 0.87 0.87
C VAL A 31 -6.92 1.61 -0.38
N GLY A 32 -5.85 1.13 -1.03
CA GLY A 32 -5.41 1.66 -2.32
C GLY A 32 -6.43 1.48 -3.44
N ASN A 33 -7.24 0.41 -3.42
CA ASN A 33 -8.34 0.24 -4.38
C ASN A 33 -9.46 1.25 -4.10
N GLU A 34 -9.79 1.50 -2.85
CA GLU A 34 -10.77 2.54 -2.49
C GLU A 34 -10.30 3.93 -2.89
N ALA A 35 -9.03 4.27 -2.65
CA ALA A 35 -8.45 5.52 -3.13
C ALA A 35 -8.54 5.66 -4.67
N ARG A 36 -8.31 4.58 -5.42
CA ARG A 36 -8.48 4.58 -6.89
C ARG A 36 -9.94 4.80 -7.31
N LYS A 37 -10.90 4.22 -6.60
CA LYS A 37 -12.34 4.45 -6.85
C LYS A 37 -12.71 5.91 -6.60
N ILE A 38 -12.20 6.51 -5.51
CA ILE A 38 -12.40 7.92 -5.19
C ILE A 38 -11.80 8.81 -6.30
N ALA A 39 -10.54 8.58 -6.67
CA ALA A 39 -9.86 9.31 -7.74
C ALA A 39 -10.64 9.25 -9.07
N LYS A 40 -11.13 8.05 -9.44
CA LYS A 40 -11.96 7.86 -10.63
C LYS A 40 -13.27 8.65 -10.56
N LYS A 41 -13.97 8.63 -9.43
CA LYS A 41 -15.22 9.41 -9.23
C LYS A 41 -14.99 10.91 -9.34
N MET A 42 -13.84 11.38 -8.86
CA MET A 42 -13.43 12.79 -8.93
C MET A 42 -12.80 13.16 -10.29
N ASN A 43 -12.64 12.21 -11.21
CA ASN A 43 -11.96 12.39 -12.50
C ASN A 43 -10.54 12.95 -12.38
N ILE A 44 -9.80 12.54 -11.34
CA ILE A 44 -8.40 12.92 -11.08
C ILE A 44 -7.49 11.71 -11.04
N SER A 45 -6.17 11.93 -11.12
CA SER A 45 -5.17 10.89 -10.92
C SER A 45 -4.99 10.53 -9.43
N VAL A 46 -4.40 9.37 -9.16
CA VAL A 46 -4.03 8.97 -7.78
C VAL A 46 -3.02 9.95 -7.17
N LEU A 47 -2.13 10.54 -7.98
CA LEU A 47 -1.19 11.55 -7.52
C LEU A 47 -1.91 12.83 -7.08
N GLU A 48 -2.87 13.31 -7.88
CA GLU A 48 -3.70 14.47 -7.53
C GLU A 48 -4.50 14.20 -6.26
N LEU A 49 -5.11 13.02 -6.12
CA LEU A 49 -5.79 12.63 -4.89
C LEU A 49 -4.85 12.63 -3.68
N SER A 50 -3.60 12.15 -3.85
CA SER A 50 -2.60 12.16 -2.77
C SER A 50 -2.23 13.59 -2.35
N ARG A 51 -2.12 14.53 -3.32
CA ARG A 51 -1.89 15.96 -3.04
C ARG A 51 -3.06 16.61 -2.31
N LEU A 52 -4.29 16.28 -2.70
CA LEU A 52 -5.49 16.77 -2.03
C LEU A 52 -5.58 16.24 -0.61
N ALA A 53 -5.34 14.94 -0.40
CA ALA A 53 -5.38 14.32 0.92
C ALA A 53 -4.31 14.86 1.88
N GLU A 54 -3.14 15.32 1.39
CA GLU A 54 -2.14 16.02 2.22
C GLU A 54 -2.67 17.36 2.74
N LYS A 55 -3.51 18.05 1.96
CA LYS A 55 -4.02 19.39 2.27
C LYS A 55 -5.35 19.38 3.02
N ASP A 56 -6.21 18.44 2.69
CA ASP A 56 -7.59 18.35 3.21
C ASP A 56 -7.78 17.06 4.02
N GLU A 57 -7.96 17.24 5.34
CA GLU A 57 -8.21 16.15 6.28
C GLU A 57 -9.51 15.36 5.96
N LYS A 58 -10.53 15.99 5.35
CA LYS A 58 -11.76 15.30 4.96
C LYS A 58 -11.48 14.26 3.87
N ILE A 59 -10.63 14.61 2.91
CA ILE A 59 -10.19 13.67 1.86
C ILE A 59 -9.32 12.57 2.47
N ASP A 60 -8.43 12.89 3.40
CA ASP A 60 -7.65 11.92 4.16
C ASP A 60 -8.56 10.93 4.88
N LYS A 61 -9.48 11.41 5.71
CA LYS A 61 -10.45 10.58 6.45
C LYS A 61 -11.34 9.75 5.53
N LEU A 62 -11.74 10.28 4.38
CA LEU A 62 -12.52 9.53 3.39
C LEU A 62 -11.77 8.30 2.88
N ILE A 63 -10.48 8.46 2.55
CA ILE A 63 -9.63 7.34 2.09
C ILE A 63 -9.43 6.32 3.21
N ASP A 64 -9.13 6.78 4.42
CA ASP A 64 -8.73 5.93 5.53
C ASP A 64 -9.91 5.38 6.36
N SER A 65 -11.16 5.87 6.14
CA SER A 65 -12.39 5.35 6.76
C SER A 65 -12.60 3.84 6.55
N THR A 66 -12.00 3.29 5.51
CA THR A 66 -12.02 1.84 5.24
C THR A 66 -11.46 1.02 6.41
N HIS A 67 -10.45 1.52 7.13
CA HIS A 67 -9.88 0.82 8.28
C HIS A 67 -10.92 0.60 9.39
N LEU A 68 -11.74 1.61 9.67
CA LEU A 68 -12.73 1.57 10.75
C LEU A 68 -13.79 0.48 10.53
N LYS A 69 -14.14 0.19 9.27
CA LYS A 69 -15.11 -0.86 8.91
C LYS A 69 -14.65 -2.27 9.30
N TYR A 70 -13.35 -2.45 9.53
CA TYR A 70 -12.74 -3.76 9.79
C TYR A 70 -12.14 -3.89 11.20
N LYS A 71 -12.39 -2.92 12.09
CA LYS A 71 -11.76 -2.85 13.43
C LYS A 71 -11.97 -4.12 14.26
N ASN A 72 -13.13 -4.79 14.13
CA ASN A 72 -13.51 -5.95 14.93
C ASN A 72 -13.56 -7.25 14.10
N ILE A 73 -12.94 -7.27 12.92
CA ILE A 73 -12.98 -8.43 12.03
C ILE A 73 -11.60 -9.09 12.00
N SER A 74 -11.59 -10.42 12.21
CA SER A 74 -10.39 -11.25 12.08
C SER A 74 -10.31 -11.88 10.67
N ARG A 75 -9.21 -12.59 10.39
CA ARG A 75 -8.96 -13.27 9.12
C ARG A 75 -9.00 -12.31 7.92
N ILE A 76 -8.25 -11.22 8.04
CA ILE A 76 -8.10 -10.21 6.98
C ILE A 76 -6.64 -10.08 6.59
N VAL A 77 -6.38 -9.96 5.29
CA VAL A 77 -5.14 -9.42 4.72
C VAL A 77 -5.47 -8.03 4.16
N MET A 78 -4.90 -6.99 4.78
CA MET A 78 -5.16 -5.60 4.43
C MET A 78 -3.96 -4.95 3.75
N ASP A 79 -4.15 -4.52 2.51
CA ASP A 79 -3.20 -3.67 1.75
C ASP A 79 -3.49 -2.19 2.04
N SER A 80 -2.64 -1.57 2.85
CA SER A 80 -2.74 -0.15 3.20
C SER A 80 -1.39 0.45 3.60
N ARG A 81 -1.26 1.78 3.50
CA ARG A 81 -0.06 2.51 3.92
C ARG A 81 0.08 2.63 5.43
N VAL A 82 -1.05 2.71 6.14
CA VAL A 82 -1.11 3.08 7.55
C VAL A 82 -1.88 2.06 8.38
N ALA A 83 -2.16 0.86 7.82
CA ALA A 83 -2.92 -0.16 8.53
C ALA A 83 -2.28 -0.58 9.87
N PHE A 84 -0.95 -0.59 9.97
CA PHE A 84 -0.23 -0.90 11.21
C PHE A 84 -0.62 0.02 12.38
N TYR A 85 -0.97 1.27 12.09
CA TYR A 85 -1.43 2.25 13.08
C TYR A 85 -2.85 1.91 13.58
N PHE A 86 -3.76 1.56 12.68
CA PHE A 86 -5.14 1.20 13.03
C PHE A 86 -5.24 -0.19 13.67
N PHE A 87 -4.31 -1.10 13.35
CA PHE A 87 -4.30 -2.48 13.79
C PHE A 87 -2.96 -2.87 14.44
N PRO A 88 -2.64 -2.33 15.63
CA PRO A 88 -1.33 -2.53 16.26
C PRO A 88 -1.03 -4.00 16.62
N LYS A 89 -2.06 -4.83 16.77
CA LYS A 89 -1.93 -6.28 17.05
C LYS A 89 -1.87 -7.15 15.79
N SER A 90 -1.86 -6.56 14.59
CA SER A 90 -1.70 -7.32 13.35
C SER A 90 -0.27 -7.76 13.11
N LEU A 91 -0.06 -8.81 12.30
CA LEU A 91 1.26 -9.07 11.69
C LEU A 91 1.52 -7.99 10.64
N LYS A 92 2.55 -7.17 10.83
CA LYS A 92 2.86 -5.99 10.02
C LYS A 92 4.00 -6.29 9.06
N ILE A 93 3.70 -6.34 7.77
CA ILE A 93 4.66 -6.62 6.70
C ILE A 93 4.92 -5.34 5.90
N TYR A 94 6.18 -5.00 5.70
CA TYR A 94 6.60 -3.89 4.87
C TYR A 94 7.29 -4.38 3.59
N LEU A 95 6.79 -3.96 2.43
CA LEU A 95 7.40 -4.24 1.14
C LEU A 95 8.14 -3.01 0.63
N ASN A 96 9.47 -3.06 0.65
CA ASN A 96 10.33 -2.04 0.05
C ASN A 96 10.50 -2.29 -1.45
N VAL A 97 10.82 -1.22 -2.19
CA VAL A 97 11.17 -1.31 -3.60
C VAL A 97 11.97 -0.06 -4.01
N ARG A 98 12.96 -0.21 -4.88
CA ARG A 98 13.67 0.91 -5.50
C ARG A 98 12.72 1.71 -6.40
N PRO A 99 12.76 3.05 -6.40
CA PRO A 99 11.85 3.88 -7.19
C PRO A 99 11.85 3.56 -8.69
N GLU A 100 12.99 3.20 -9.25
CA GLU A 100 13.14 2.85 -10.67
C GLU A 100 12.39 1.56 -11.02
N VAL A 101 12.45 0.55 -10.14
CA VAL A 101 11.70 -0.71 -10.30
C VAL A 101 10.21 -0.46 -10.13
N ALA A 102 9.83 0.34 -9.14
CA ALA A 102 8.44 0.74 -8.92
C ALA A 102 7.86 1.44 -10.16
N ALA A 103 8.61 2.38 -10.75
CA ALA A 103 8.18 3.09 -11.95
C ALA A 103 7.97 2.15 -13.15
N ARG A 104 8.87 1.19 -13.39
CA ARG A 104 8.70 0.19 -14.45
C ARG A 104 7.44 -0.67 -14.23
N ARG A 105 7.20 -1.14 -13.00
CA ARG A 105 6.03 -1.94 -12.64
C ARG A 105 4.72 -1.17 -12.82
N ILE A 106 4.68 0.11 -12.41
CA ILE A 106 3.50 0.97 -12.55
C ILE A 106 3.22 1.27 -14.02
N LEU A 107 4.24 1.60 -14.82
CA LEU A 107 4.10 1.87 -16.25
C LEU A 107 3.59 0.63 -17.00
N GLY A 108 4.14 -0.55 -16.71
CA GLY A 108 3.70 -1.82 -17.29
C GLY A 108 2.28 -2.24 -16.91
N ALA A 109 1.78 -1.82 -15.75
CA ALA A 109 0.44 -2.14 -15.27
C ALA A 109 -0.69 -1.39 -16.00
N LYS A 110 -0.40 -0.37 -16.81
CA LYS A 110 -1.36 0.42 -17.63
C LYS A 110 -2.64 0.82 -16.89
N ARG A 111 -2.52 1.26 -15.63
CA ARG A 111 -3.67 1.63 -14.80
C ARG A 111 -4.22 3.01 -15.21
N PRO A 112 -5.52 3.16 -15.56
CA PRO A 112 -6.08 4.45 -16.00
C PRO A 112 -5.89 5.61 -15.01
N THR A 113 -5.90 5.31 -13.70
CA THR A 113 -5.75 6.30 -12.64
C THR A 113 -4.31 6.74 -12.39
N GLU A 114 -3.31 6.09 -12.97
CA GLU A 114 -1.90 6.50 -12.82
C GLU A 114 -1.54 7.62 -13.81
N ARG A 115 -2.22 7.74 -14.98
CA ARG A 115 -2.03 8.79 -15.99
C ARG A 115 -0.56 9.03 -16.33
N VAL A 116 0.18 7.96 -16.63
CA VAL A 116 1.61 8.01 -16.94
C VAL A 116 1.86 7.83 -18.43
N LYS A 117 2.83 8.55 -19.00
CA LYS A 117 3.16 8.51 -20.44
C LYS A 117 4.44 7.75 -20.72
N ASN A 118 5.46 7.93 -19.89
CA ASN A 118 6.79 7.36 -20.07
C ASN A 118 7.47 7.09 -18.73
N PHE A 119 8.62 6.42 -18.78
CA PHE A 119 9.38 6.04 -17.58
C PHE A 119 9.83 7.24 -16.74
N LYS A 120 10.34 8.30 -17.36
CA LYS A 120 10.86 9.49 -16.64
C LYS A 120 9.75 10.18 -15.85
N GLU A 121 8.59 10.35 -16.48
CA GLU A 121 7.41 10.91 -15.82
C GLU A 121 6.91 10.01 -14.69
N THR A 122 6.82 8.70 -14.94
CA THR A 122 6.39 7.73 -13.93
C THR A 122 7.32 7.73 -12.72
N LEU A 123 8.64 7.76 -12.94
CA LEU A 123 9.63 7.81 -11.85
C LEU A 123 9.47 9.10 -11.03
N LYS A 124 9.25 10.25 -11.69
CA LYS A 124 8.99 11.51 -11.00
C LYS A 124 7.72 11.39 -10.13
N GLN A 125 6.62 10.88 -10.70
CA GLN A 125 5.36 10.70 -9.96
C GLN A 125 5.49 9.72 -8.78
N VAL A 126 6.26 8.65 -8.91
CA VAL A 126 6.55 7.71 -7.81
C VAL A 126 7.25 8.43 -6.66
N LYS A 127 8.31 9.20 -6.97
CA LYS A 127 9.06 9.95 -5.95
C LYS A 127 8.20 11.01 -5.27
N GLU A 128 7.44 11.79 -6.02
CA GLU A 128 6.50 12.77 -5.47
C GLU A 128 5.44 12.13 -4.57
N ARG A 129 4.87 11.01 -5.00
CA ARG A 129 3.86 10.30 -4.23
C ARG A 129 4.40 9.77 -2.90
N ILE A 130 5.64 9.29 -2.86
CA ILE A 130 6.31 8.88 -1.62
C ILE A 130 6.37 10.06 -0.64
N VAL A 131 6.80 11.24 -1.11
CA VAL A 131 6.88 12.45 -0.29
C VAL A 131 5.52 12.90 0.23
N PHE A 132 4.49 12.94 -0.64
CA PHE A 132 3.15 13.34 -0.23
C PHE A 132 2.51 12.37 0.77
N GLU A 133 2.67 11.06 0.55
CA GLU A 133 2.17 10.05 1.47
C GLU A 133 2.87 10.17 2.84
N GLN A 134 4.21 10.35 2.86
CA GLN A 134 4.96 10.50 4.11
C GLN A 134 4.52 11.75 4.90
N ARG A 135 4.43 12.91 4.23
CA ARG A 135 3.97 14.17 4.86
C ARG A 135 2.55 14.06 5.40
N ARG A 136 1.64 13.49 4.59
CA ARG A 136 0.25 13.27 4.96
C ARG A 136 0.12 12.49 6.25
N TYR A 137 0.75 11.32 6.34
CA TYR A 137 0.64 10.45 7.51
C TYR A 137 1.40 11.00 8.73
N LYS A 138 2.50 11.73 8.51
CA LYS A 138 3.16 12.47 9.59
C LYS A 138 2.27 13.56 10.15
N LYS A 139 1.57 14.30 9.28
CA LYS A 139 0.68 15.40 9.67
C LYS A 139 -0.54 14.92 10.46
N TYR A 140 -1.24 13.88 9.96
CA TYR A 140 -2.54 13.50 10.51
C TYR A 140 -2.48 12.41 11.58
N TYR A 141 -1.46 11.57 11.55
CA TYR A 141 -1.33 10.41 12.45
C TYR A 141 -0.05 10.44 13.29
N ASN A 142 0.82 11.43 13.07
CA ASN A 142 2.16 11.55 13.70
C ASN A 142 3.05 10.31 13.51
N VAL A 143 2.89 9.57 12.40
CA VAL A 143 3.69 8.39 12.07
C VAL A 143 4.50 8.59 10.80
N ASP A 144 5.71 8.04 10.75
CA ASP A 144 6.44 7.84 9.50
C ASP A 144 6.15 6.42 8.99
N ILE A 145 5.38 6.35 7.91
CA ILE A 145 4.98 5.07 7.30
C ILE A 145 6.14 4.32 6.62
N TYR A 146 7.30 4.93 6.52
CA TYR A 146 8.51 4.32 5.95
C TYR A 146 9.56 3.98 6.99
N ASP A 147 9.32 4.29 8.28
CA ASP A 147 10.17 3.82 9.37
C ASP A 147 9.96 2.31 9.56
N VAL A 148 11.03 1.56 9.32
CA VAL A 148 11.04 0.09 9.40
C VAL A 148 10.73 -0.43 10.80
N LYS A 149 10.92 0.37 11.84
CA LYS A 149 10.60 0.01 13.23
C LYS A 149 9.11 -0.25 13.47
N ASN A 150 8.24 0.21 12.56
CA ASN A 150 6.80 0.00 12.65
C ASN A 150 6.36 -1.41 12.21
N TYR A 151 7.29 -2.24 11.71
CA TYR A 151 6.95 -3.49 11.02
C TYR A 151 7.66 -4.70 11.62
N ASP A 152 6.96 -5.84 11.64
CA ASP A 152 7.49 -7.11 12.14
C ASP A 152 8.35 -7.82 11.07
N VAL A 153 8.03 -7.59 9.79
CA VAL A 153 8.71 -8.20 8.63
C VAL A 153 8.98 -7.14 7.56
N ILE A 154 10.20 -7.11 7.04
CA ILE A 154 10.63 -6.21 5.97
C ILE A 154 11.16 -7.04 4.81
N ILE A 155 10.63 -6.81 3.60
CA ILE A 155 11.04 -7.50 2.38
C ILE A 155 11.37 -6.48 1.30
N ASP A 156 12.58 -6.49 0.76
CA ASP A 156 12.92 -5.74 -0.45
C ASP A 156 12.52 -6.55 -1.69
N THR A 157 11.57 -6.02 -2.44
CA THR A 157 11.01 -6.67 -3.62
C THR A 157 11.68 -6.25 -4.92
N SER A 158 12.75 -5.43 -4.85
CA SER A 158 13.36 -4.80 -6.02
C SER A 158 13.90 -5.78 -7.05
N ASN A 159 14.38 -6.94 -6.60
CA ASN A 159 14.99 -7.97 -7.44
C ASN A 159 14.14 -9.25 -7.55
N LEU A 160 12.91 -9.24 -6.98
CA LEU A 160 12.04 -10.43 -6.97
C LEU A 160 11.02 -10.37 -8.10
N GLY A 161 10.82 -11.51 -8.78
CA GLY A 161 9.65 -11.78 -9.59
C GLY A 161 8.39 -11.93 -8.75
N LEU A 162 7.22 -12.00 -9.40
CA LEU A 162 5.94 -12.14 -8.67
C LEU A 162 5.89 -13.44 -7.88
N ASP A 163 6.21 -14.57 -8.50
CA ASP A 163 6.13 -15.89 -7.89
C ASP A 163 7.13 -16.04 -6.73
N GLU A 164 8.35 -15.50 -6.89
CA GLU A 164 9.37 -15.49 -5.82
C GLU A 164 8.91 -14.67 -4.62
N MET A 165 8.30 -13.52 -4.88
CA MET A 165 7.77 -12.64 -3.83
C MET A 165 6.62 -13.31 -3.07
N ASP A 166 5.69 -13.95 -3.78
CA ASP A 166 4.54 -14.65 -3.21
C ASP A 166 5.00 -15.82 -2.34
N CYS A 167 5.92 -16.65 -2.84
CA CYS A 167 6.51 -17.77 -2.11
C CYS A 167 7.26 -17.30 -0.84
N LEU A 168 8.08 -16.25 -0.96
CA LEU A 168 8.84 -15.69 0.16
C LEU A 168 7.91 -15.17 1.26
N VAL A 169 6.88 -14.40 0.88
CA VAL A 169 5.95 -13.82 1.86
C VAL A 169 5.11 -14.91 2.53
N GLU A 170 4.64 -15.91 1.79
CA GLU A 170 3.92 -17.04 2.37
C GLU A 170 4.80 -17.81 3.38
N LYS A 171 6.04 -18.13 3.02
CA LYS A 171 6.99 -18.80 3.91
C LYS A 171 7.24 -18.03 5.20
N VAL A 172 7.34 -16.70 5.10
CA VAL A 172 7.53 -15.84 6.26
C VAL A 172 6.27 -15.82 7.13
N VAL A 173 5.09 -15.60 6.53
CA VAL A 173 3.82 -15.52 7.27
C VAL A 173 3.51 -16.81 8.02
N ARG A 174 3.79 -17.99 7.42
CA ARG A 174 3.59 -19.30 8.07
C ARG A 174 4.37 -19.50 9.36
N LYS A 175 5.37 -18.69 9.66
CA LYS A 175 6.10 -18.72 10.94
C LYS A 175 5.35 -18.01 12.09
N PHE A 176 4.30 -17.24 11.75
CA PHE A 176 3.52 -16.44 12.70
C PHE A 176 2.09 -16.95 12.93
N ILE A 177 1.70 -17.99 12.16
CA ILE A 177 0.35 -18.61 12.25
C ILE A 177 0.38 -20.08 12.67
#